data_c57f1aa4fa292ce7fb40ec5b798ab740
#
_entry.id   c57f1aa4fa292ce7fb40ec5b798ab740
#
_cell.length_a   1.000
_cell.length_b   1.000
_cell.length_c   1.000
_cell.angle_alpha   90.00
_cell.angle_beta   90.00
_cell.angle_gamma   90.00
#
_symmetry.space_group_name_H-M   'P 1'
#
loop_
_entity.id
_entity.type
_entity.pdbx_description
1 polymer ?
#
loop_
_entity_poly.entity_id
_entity_poly.type
_entity_poly.pdbx_seq_one_letter_code
_entity_poly.pdbx_strand_id
1 'polypeptide(L)'
;MRQIFVVYETDALHSTNHRECAGVFTSKRAAVNAIVKNHRIELDEFFDDDEIEKTSKRVLEAEARRRLRKELEFAYQTQGYETNYDIEVWNINEWYLTNY
;
A
#
# COMPACT_ATOMS: atom_id res chain seq x y z
N MET A 1 -22.95 -3.48 8.87
CA MET A 1 -22.70 -2.55 7.74
C MET A 1 -21.56 -3.10 6.89
N ARG A 2 -21.77 -3.16 5.60
CA ARG A 2 -20.75 -3.61 4.70
C ARG A 2 -19.81 -2.48 4.30
N GLN A 3 -18.54 -2.80 4.23
CA GLN A 3 -17.51 -1.86 3.80
C GLN A 3 -16.77 -2.40 2.60
N ILE A 4 -16.25 -1.49 1.78
CA ILE A 4 -15.28 -1.81 0.74
C ILE A 4 -13.98 -1.06 1.05
N PHE A 5 -12.90 -1.62 0.57
CA PHE A 5 -11.55 -1.08 0.77
C PHE A 5 -10.97 -0.78 -0.61
N VAL A 6 -10.84 0.49 -0.90
CA VAL A 6 -10.37 0.97 -2.20
C VAL A 6 -8.89 1.30 -2.09
N VAL A 7 -8.08 0.65 -2.92
CA VAL A 7 -6.65 0.85 -2.95
C VAL A 7 -6.31 1.83 -4.05
N TYR A 8 -5.59 2.87 -3.69
CA TYR A 8 -5.02 3.84 -4.63
C TYR A 8 -3.51 3.73 -4.64
N GLU A 9 -2.95 3.82 -5.82
CA GLU A 9 -1.52 3.93 -6.04
C GLU A 9 -1.19 5.41 -6.27
N THR A 10 -0.18 5.91 -5.57
CA THR A 10 0.23 7.31 -5.66
C THR A 10 1.74 7.41 -5.90
N ASP A 11 2.20 8.59 -6.28
CA ASP A 11 3.63 8.88 -6.40
C ASP A 11 4.27 9.16 -5.02
N ALA A 12 5.56 9.52 -5.03
CA ALA A 12 6.32 9.80 -3.83
C ALA A 12 5.75 10.97 -3.00
N LEU A 13 5.03 11.88 -3.64
CA LEU A 13 4.49 13.07 -3.01
C LEU A 13 3.01 12.94 -2.62
N HIS A 14 2.41 11.77 -2.85
CA HIS A 14 0.97 11.56 -2.66
C HIS A 14 0.11 12.56 -3.44
N SER A 15 0.56 12.90 -4.63
CA SER A 15 -0.12 13.86 -5.50
C SER A 15 -1.49 13.34 -5.92
N THR A 16 -2.53 14.18 -5.81
CA THR A 16 -3.87 13.81 -6.27
C THR A 16 -3.94 13.63 -7.78
N ASN A 17 -3.05 14.27 -8.53
CA ASN A 17 -2.99 14.14 -9.99
C ASN A 17 -2.39 12.82 -10.46
N HIS A 18 -1.70 12.12 -9.58
CA HIS A 18 -1.04 10.84 -9.88
C HIS A 18 -1.60 9.71 -9.02
N ARG A 19 -2.86 9.81 -8.70
CA ARG A 19 -3.55 8.84 -7.86
C ARG A 19 -4.45 7.99 -8.72
N GLU A 20 -4.17 6.69 -8.76
CA GLU A 20 -4.92 5.74 -9.55
C GLU A 20 -5.54 4.66 -8.67
N CYS A 21 -6.79 4.30 -8.96
CA CYS A 21 -7.41 3.18 -8.28
C CYS A 21 -6.77 1.87 -8.75
N ALA A 22 -6.10 1.19 -7.85
CA ALA A 22 -5.44 -0.07 -8.13
C ALA A 22 -6.34 -1.29 -7.90
N GLY A 23 -7.33 -1.16 -7.03
CA GLY A 23 -8.25 -2.25 -6.76
C GLY A 23 -9.30 -1.93 -5.72
N VAL A 24 -10.32 -2.77 -5.66
CA VAL A 24 -11.41 -2.68 -4.69
C VAL A 24 -11.58 -4.04 -4.03
N PHE A 25 -11.64 -4.05 -2.71
CA PHE A 25 -11.65 -5.28 -1.92
C PHE A 25 -12.74 -5.24 -0.87
N THR A 26 -13.16 -6.43 -0.44
CA THR A 26 -14.22 -6.56 0.57
C THR A 26 -13.68 -6.65 1.99
N SER A 27 -12.38 -6.69 2.16
CA SER A 27 -11.73 -6.67 3.48
C SER A 27 -10.41 -5.93 3.43
N LYS A 28 -10.02 -5.37 4.56
CA LYS A 28 -8.71 -4.75 4.73
C LYS A 28 -7.59 -5.76 4.44
N ARG A 29 -7.75 -6.97 4.94
CA ARG A 29 -6.74 -8.03 4.75
C ARG A 29 -6.50 -8.32 3.28
N ALA A 30 -7.57 -8.42 2.47
CA ALA A 30 -7.45 -8.64 1.04
C ALA A 30 -6.75 -7.48 0.35
N ALA A 31 -7.08 -6.24 0.73
CA ALA A 31 -6.44 -5.04 0.18
C ALA A 31 -4.94 -5.02 0.50
N VAL A 32 -4.57 -5.25 1.76
CA VAL A 32 -3.16 -5.30 2.19
C VAL A 32 -2.42 -6.42 1.47
N ASN A 33 -3.01 -7.61 1.38
CA ASN A 33 -2.39 -8.75 0.69
C ASN A 33 -2.13 -8.43 -0.78
N ALA A 34 -3.07 -7.78 -1.45
CA ALA A 34 -2.92 -7.40 -2.85
C ALA A 34 -1.77 -6.42 -3.06
N ILE A 35 -1.66 -5.41 -2.20
CA ILE A 35 -0.56 -4.44 -2.26
C ILE A 35 0.77 -5.14 -2.05
N VAL A 36 0.90 -5.92 -0.99
CA VAL A 36 2.14 -6.60 -0.64
C VAL A 36 2.58 -7.58 -1.74
N LYS A 37 1.62 -8.25 -2.36
CA LYS A 37 1.88 -9.20 -3.44
C LYS A 37 2.34 -8.49 -4.72
N ASN A 38 1.69 -7.40 -5.06
CA ASN A 38 1.87 -6.75 -6.38
C ASN A 38 2.91 -5.63 -6.38
N HIS A 39 3.27 -5.10 -5.21
CA HIS A 39 4.27 -4.05 -5.15
C HIS A 39 5.63 -4.55 -5.60
N ARG A 40 6.25 -3.79 -6.48
CA ARG A 40 7.63 -4.06 -6.90
C ARG A 40 8.59 -3.56 -5.83
N ILE A 41 9.27 -4.50 -5.18
CA ILE A 41 10.22 -4.17 -4.11
C ILE A 41 11.51 -3.63 -4.71
N GLU A 42 11.87 -2.42 -4.28
CA GLU A 42 13.18 -1.83 -4.55
C GLU A 42 13.97 -1.90 -3.23
N LEU A 43 14.99 -2.74 -3.19
CA LEU A 43 15.71 -3.04 -1.94
C LEU A 43 16.38 -1.81 -1.33
N ASP A 44 16.82 -0.88 -2.15
CA ASP A 44 17.47 0.35 -1.68
C ASP A 44 16.51 1.30 -0.96
N GLU A 45 15.21 1.10 -1.09
CA GLU A 45 14.22 1.84 -0.31
C GLU A 45 14.07 1.31 1.12
N PHE A 46 14.53 0.09 1.38
CA PHE A 46 14.37 -0.60 2.67
C PHE A 46 15.68 -0.82 3.41
N PHE A 47 16.78 -0.95 2.69
CA PHE A 47 18.06 -1.38 3.24
C PHE A 47 19.20 -0.55 2.69
N ASP A 48 20.30 -0.46 3.46
CA ASP A 48 21.52 0.16 2.98
C ASP A 48 22.33 -0.82 2.09
N ASP A 49 23.36 -0.27 1.45
CA ASP A 49 24.18 -1.05 0.51
C ASP A 49 24.87 -2.24 1.17
N ASP A 50 25.28 -2.07 2.42
CA ASP A 50 25.95 -3.11 3.20
C ASP A 50 25.03 -4.30 3.43
N GLU A 51 23.80 -4.03 3.84
CA GLU A 51 22.80 -5.06 4.05
C GLU A 51 22.46 -5.79 2.76
N ILE A 52 22.33 -5.05 1.67
CA ILE A 52 22.02 -5.61 0.33
C ILE A 52 23.14 -6.55 -0.11
N GLU A 53 24.39 -6.16 0.13
CA GLU A 53 25.54 -6.96 -0.26
C GLU A 53 25.71 -8.24 0.55
N LYS A 54 25.41 -8.18 1.85
CA LYS A 54 25.70 -9.27 2.80
C LYS A 54 24.57 -10.27 2.98
N THR A 55 23.37 -9.96 2.53
CA THR A 55 22.19 -10.77 2.80
C THR A 55 21.58 -11.25 1.48
N SER A 56 21.02 -12.45 1.48
CA SER A 56 20.39 -12.97 0.26
C SER A 56 19.19 -12.11 -0.12
N LYS A 57 19.01 -11.90 -1.42
CA LYS A 57 17.91 -11.14 -1.98
C LYS A 57 16.56 -11.65 -1.51
N ARG A 58 16.41 -12.96 -1.45
CA ARG A 58 15.18 -13.62 -1.01
C ARG A 58 14.79 -13.22 0.41
N VAL A 59 15.77 -13.20 1.32
CA VAL A 59 15.56 -12.82 2.72
C VAL A 59 15.21 -11.34 2.81
N LEU A 60 15.91 -10.50 2.07
CA LEU A 60 15.64 -9.06 2.04
C LEU A 60 14.25 -8.74 1.49
N GLU A 61 13.85 -9.38 0.40
CA GLU A 61 12.52 -9.16 -0.17
C GLU A 61 11.41 -9.59 0.81
N ALA A 62 11.59 -10.71 1.50
CA ALA A 62 10.63 -11.17 2.50
C ALA A 62 10.50 -10.16 3.65
N GLU A 63 11.62 -9.62 4.12
CA GLU A 63 11.63 -8.61 5.18
C GLU A 63 11.00 -7.30 4.71
N ALA A 64 11.29 -6.86 3.48
CA ALA A 64 10.69 -5.67 2.90
C ALA A 64 9.16 -5.80 2.83
N ARG A 65 8.65 -6.95 2.38
CA ARG A 65 7.21 -7.21 2.31
C ARG A 65 6.58 -7.25 3.70
N ARG A 66 7.28 -7.78 4.69
CA ARG A 66 6.82 -7.78 6.07
C ARG A 66 6.67 -6.36 6.61
N ARG A 67 7.64 -5.49 6.34
CA ARG A 67 7.61 -4.08 6.76
C ARG A 67 6.47 -3.34 6.07
N LEU A 68 6.30 -3.57 4.77
CA LEU A 68 5.23 -2.96 3.98
C LEU A 68 3.86 -3.35 4.53
N ARG A 69 3.66 -4.63 4.82
CA ARG A 69 2.42 -5.14 5.43
C ARG A 69 2.12 -4.46 6.75
N LYS A 70 3.12 -4.37 7.61
CA LYS A 70 2.97 -3.78 8.93
C LYS A 70 2.58 -2.31 8.87
N GLU A 71 3.20 -1.57 7.96
CA GLU A 71 2.88 -0.17 7.72
C GLU A 71 1.44 0.02 7.25
N LEU A 72 1.00 -0.80 6.29
CA LEU A 72 -0.36 -0.75 5.77
C LEU A 72 -1.40 -1.14 6.81
N GLU A 73 -1.13 -2.14 7.62
CA GLU A 73 -2.03 -2.57 8.68
C GLU A 73 -2.19 -1.49 9.76
N PHE A 74 -1.14 -0.74 10.03
CA PHE A 74 -1.15 0.32 11.02
C PHE A 74 -1.77 1.61 10.49
N ALA A 75 -1.30 2.09 9.33
CA ALA A 75 -1.60 3.44 8.86
C ALA A 75 -2.58 3.52 7.69
N TYR A 76 -2.97 2.40 7.08
CA TYR A 76 -3.78 2.34 5.85
C TYR A 76 -3.12 3.04 4.66
N GLN A 77 -1.84 3.32 4.76
CA GLN A 77 -1.07 3.96 3.69
C GLN A 77 0.42 3.68 3.87
N THR A 78 1.16 3.88 2.80
CA THR A 78 2.63 3.88 2.87
C THR A 78 3.16 5.28 2.59
N GLN A 79 4.36 5.56 3.06
CA GLN A 79 5.06 6.81 2.81
C GLN A 79 6.54 6.55 2.61
N GLY A 80 7.21 7.43 1.88
CA GLY A 80 8.65 7.39 1.74
C GLY A 80 9.15 6.50 0.61
N TYR A 81 8.25 5.94 -0.20
CA TYR A 81 8.62 5.15 -1.37
C TYR A 81 8.37 5.95 -2.64
N GLU A 82 8.99 5.52 -3.74
CA GLU A 82 8.72 6.09 -5.04
C GLU A 82 7.26 5.87 -5.46
N THR A 83 6.75 4.69 -5.17
CA THR A 83 5.33 4.36 -5.34
C THR A 83 4.72 4.09 -3.97
N ASN A 84 3.67 4.81 -3.64
CA ASN A 84 2.97 4.65 -2.37
C ASN A 84 1.53 4.23 -2.59
N TYR A 85 0.88 3.82 -1.51
CA TYR A 85 -0.50 3.32 -1.55
C TYR A 85 -1.31 3.94 -0.43
N ASP A 86 -2.60 4.18 -0.74
CA ASP A 86 -3.60 4.58 0.23
C ASP A 86 -4.73 3.56 0.19
N ILE A 87 -5.24 3.20 1.36
CA ILE A 87 -6.44 2.36 1.47
C ILE A 87 -7.54 3.23 2.05
N GLU A 88 -8.59 3.46 1.26
CA GLU A 88 -9.78 4.17 1.71
C GLU A 88 -10.88 3.17 2.05
N VAL A 89 -11.61 3.44 3.11
CA VAL A 89 -12.71 2.59 3.56
C VAL A 89 -14.02 3.29 3.24
N TRP A 90 -14.86 2.64 2.47
CA TRP A 90 -16.16 3.16 2.06
C TRP A 90 -17.27 2.24 2.53
N ASN A 91 -18.36 2.82 3.01
CA ASN A 91 -19.55 2.06 3.37
C ASN A 91 -20.40 1.83 2.12
N ILE A 92 -20.86 0.60 1.94
CA ILE A 92 -21.72 0.25 0.80
C ILE A 92 -23.14 0.75 1.06
N ASN A 93 -23.79 1.20 0.01
CA ASN A 93 -25.16 1.72 0.03
C ASN A 93 -25.31 3.01 0.83
N GLU A 94 -24.26 3.79 0.95
CA GLU A 94 -24.27 5.07 1.61
C GLU A 94 -24.10 6.20 0.60
N TRP A 95 -24.83 7.27 0.82
CA TRP A 95 -24.75 8.45 -0.06
C TRP A 95 -23.69 9.40 0.50
N TYR A 96 -22.62 9.60 -0.27
CA TYR A 96 -21.49 10.43 0.15
C TYR A 96 -21.54 11.85 -0.38
N LEU A 97 -22.35 12.10 -1.44
CA LEU A 97 -22.52 13.44 -1.96
C LEU A 97 -23.71 14.10 -1.27
N THR A 98 -23.51 15.33 -0.82
CA THR A 98 -24.57 16.10 -0.18
C THR A 98 -25.17 17.06 -1.20
N ASN A 99 -26.48 17.11 -1.27
CA ASN A 99 -27.18 18.10 -2.10
C ASN A 99 -27.38 19.36 -1.29
N TYR A 100 -26.99 20.45 -1.88
CA TYR A 100 -27.09 21.77 -1.24
C TYR A 100 -28.14 22.63 -1.88
#